data_1fe5fc77d9f4701d7d8a111cef237a90
#
_entry.id   1fe5fc77d9f4701d7d8a111cef237a90
#
_cell.length_a   1.000
_cell.length_b   1.000
_cell.length_c   1.000
_cell.angle_alpha   90.00
_cell.angle_beta   90.00
_cell.angle_gamma   90.00
#
_symmetry.space_group_name_H-M   'P 1'
#
loop_
_entity.id
_entity.type
_entity.pdbx_description
1 polymer ?
#
loop_
_entity_poly.entity_id
_entity_poly.type
_entity_poly.pdbx_seq_one_letter_code
_entity_poly.pdbx_strand_id
1 'polypeptide(L)' 'MSQNKREQAITHLRYLRQELREMHLGVNEDGLFPEPGELRGMMAQMEALLELVEGNTKIQSNSEVA' A
#
# COMPACT_ATOMS: atom_id res chain seq x y z
N MET A 1 -12.48 10.45 -19.03
CA MET A 1 -12.81 10.28 -17.70
C MET A 1 -11.68 9.81 -16.85
N SER A 2 -11.57 10.34 -15.73
CA SER A 2 -10.45 10.01 -14.92
C SER A 2 -10.58 8.61 -14.39
N GLN A 3 -9.55 8.13 -13.78
CA GLN A 3 -9.55 6.84 -13.20
C GLN A 3 -10.55 6.78 -12.09
N ASN A 4 -11.25 5.68 -11.99
CA ASN A 4 -12.17 5.53 -10.89
C ASN A 4 -11.42 4.88 -9.75
N LYS A 5 -12.08 4.73 -8.62
CA LYS A 5 -11.43 4.21 -7.44
C LYS A 5 -10.93 2.81 -7.64
N ARG A 6 -11.65 2.02 -8.40
CA ARG A 6 -11.24 0.66 -8.64
C ARG A 6 -9.90 0.62 -9.34
N GLU A 7 -9.72 1.45 -10.37
CA GLU A 7 -8.46 1.45 -11.09
C GLU A 7 -7.34 2.01 -10.25
N GLN A 8 -7.63 2.98 -9.41
CA GLN A 8 -6.61 3.52 -8.54
C GLN A 8 -6.17 2.47 -7.54
N ALA A 9 -7.12 1.70 -7.01
CA ALA A 9 -6.78 0.65 -6.07
C ALA A 9 -5.92 -0.41 -6.74
N ILE A 10 -6.25 -0.77 -7.97
CA ILE A 10 -5.48 -1.75 -8.69
C ILE A 10 -4.05 -1.27 -8.89
N THR A 11 -3.90 0.00 -9.21
CA THR A 11 -2.57 0.55 -9.41
C THR A 11 -1.74 0.50 -8.13
N HIS A 12 -2.35 0.87 -7.01
CA HIS A 12 -1.65 0.80 -5.74
C HIS A 12 -1.27 -0.63 -5.40
N LEU A 13 -2.21 -1.55 -5.60
CA LEU A 13 -1.92 -2.94 -5.25
C LEU A 13 -0.86 -3.54 -6.15
N ARG A 14 -0.85 -3.16 -7.41
CA ARG A 14 0.16 -3.65 -8.32
C ARG A 14 1.54 -3.13 -7.90
N TYR A 15 1.61 -1.88 -7.50
CA TYR A 15 2.87 -1.32 -7.07
C TYR A 15 3.36 -2.03 -5.80
N LEU A 16 2.47 -2.22 -4.84
CA LEU A 16 2.85 -2.87 -3.60
C LEU A 16 3.30 -4.30 -3.84
N ARG A 17 2.61 -4.99 -4.72
CA ARG A 17 2.97 -6.35 -5.02
C ARG A 17 4.37 -6.43 -5.61
N GLN A 18 4.68 -5.51 -6.51
CA GLN A 18 5.99 -5.48 -7.14
C GLN A 18 7.06 -5.22 -6.10
N GLU A 19 6.84 -4.24 -5.22
CA GLU A 19 7.83 -3.92 -4.21
C GLU A 19 8.03 -5.06 -3.23
N LEU A 20 6.94 -5.69 -2.81
CA LEU A 20 7.06 -6.79 -1.89
C LEU A 20 7.79 -7.96 -2.53
N ARG A 21 7.54 -8.19 -3.80
CA ARG A 21 8.19 -9.28 -4.49
C ARG A 21 9.70 -9.04 -4.56
N GLU A 22 10.09 -7.81 -4.85
CA GLU A 22 11.51 -7.51 -4.92
C GLU A 22 12.18 -7.64 -3.57
N MET A 23 11.53 -7.21 -2.51
CA MET A 23 12.08 -7.38 -1.20
C MET A 23 12.22 -8.85 -0.84
N HIS A 24 11.20 -9.62 -1.19
CA HIS A 24 11.23 -11.04 -0.89
C HIS A 24 12.38 -11.72 -1.60
N LEU A 25 12.60 -11.37 -2.85
CA LEU A 25 13.70 -11.96 -3.59
C LEU A 25 15.03 -11.57 -2.99
N GLY A 26 15.17 -10.34 -2.57
CA GLY A 26 16.43 -9.90 -1.98
C GLY A 26 16.77 -10.68 -0.74
N VAL A 27 15.79 -10.87 0.14
CA VAL A 27 16.04 -11.61 1.36
C VAL A 27 16.29 -13.08 1.05
N ASN A 28 15.46 -13.63 0.16
CA ASN A 28 15.55 -15.05 -0.10
C ASN A 28 16.81 -15.47 -0.86
N GLU A 29 17.19 -14.68 -1.83
CA GLU A 29 18.33 -15.07 -2.64
C GLU A 29 19.65 -14.49 -2.20
N ASP A 30 19.63 -13.25 -1.75
CA ASP A 30 20.88 -12.61 -1.39
C ASP A 30 21.04 -12.37 0.09
N GLY A 31 20.05 -12.67 0.87
CA GLY A 31 20.13 -12.42 2.30
C GLY A 31 20.13 -10.95 2.63
N LEU A 32 19.65 -10.12 1.71
CA LEU A 32 19.64 -8.70 1.92
C LEU A 32 18.27 -8.26 2.43
N PHE A 33 18.27 -7.66 3.58
CA PHE A 33 17.01 -7.18 4.15
C PHE A 33 16.66 -5.81 3.63
N PRO A 34 15.39 -5.51 3.49
CA PRO A 34 14.99 -4.19 3.02
C PRO A 34 15.37 -3.15 4.04
N GLU A 35 15.67 -1.97 3.56
CA GLU A 35 16.04 -0.92 4.47
C GLU A 35 14.81 -0.31 5.08
N PRO A 36 14.94 0.25 6.29
CA PRO A 36 13.78 0.85 6.94
C PRO A 36 13.05 1.87 6.09
N GLY A 37 13.81 2.63 5.29
CA GLY A 37 13.17 3.59 4.43
C GLY A 37 12.28 2.97 3.38
N GLU A 38 12.68 1.81 2.89
CA GLU A 38 11.86 1.12 1.92
C GLU A 38 10.57 0.66 2.55
N LEU A 39 10.66 0.17 3.77
CA LEU A 39 9.46 -0.28 4.45
C LEU A 39 8.54 0.88 4.79
N ARG A 40 9.12 2.02 5.16
CA ARG A 40 8.28 3.17 5.42
C ARG A 40 7.59 3.65 4.16
N GLY A 41 8.28 3.55 3.03
CA GLY A 41 7.66 3.91 1.77
C GLY A 41 6.49 3.00 1.46
N MET A 42 6.63 1.71 1.78
CA MET A 42 5.53 0.80 1.56
C MET A 42 4.36 1.15 2.46
N MET A 43 4.66 1.52 3.70
CA MET A 43 3.59 1.89 4.60
C MET A 43 2.86 3.13 4.12
N ALA A 44 3.60 4.08 3.56
CA ALA A 44 2.95 5.26 3.03
C ALA A 44 2.04 4.91 1.87
N GLN A 45 2.46 3.98 1.02
CA GLN A 45 1.63 3.56 -0.08
C GLN A 45 0.40 2.82 0.42
N MET A 46 0.56 2.03 1.47
CA MET A 46 -0.57 1.34 2.03
C MET A 46 -1.56 2.31 2.66
N GLU A 47 -1.03 3.37 3.25
CA GLU A 47 -1.93 4.36 3.82
C GLU A 47 -2.69 5.09 2.73
N ALA A 48 -2.03 5.35 1.60
CA ALA A 48 -2.73 5.98 0.50
C ALA A 48 -3.86 5.08 0.01
N LEU A 49 -3.58 3.79 -0.04
CA LEU A 49 -4.61 2.86 -0.46
C LEU A 49 -5.75 2.81 0.56
N LEU A 50 -5.39 2.84 1.83
CA LEU A 50 -6.38 2.83 2.87
C LEU A 50 -7.29 4.05 2.77
N GLU A 51 -6.70 5.20 2.53
CA GLU A 51 -7.51 6.39 2.38
C GLU A 51 -8.42 6.30 1.18
N LEU A 52 -7.94 5.71 0.11
CA LEU A 52 -8.75 5.55 -1.06
C LEU A 52 -9.98 4.69 -0.76
N VAL A 53 -9.76 3.62 -0.02
CA VAL A 53 -10.85 2.73 0.33
C VAL A 53 -11.79 3.38 1.33
N GLU A 54 -11.22 4.04 2.33
CA GLU A 54 -12.03 4.66 3.34
C GLU A 54 -12.67 5.96 2.88
N GLY A 55 -12.25 6.44 1.75
CA GLY A 55 -12.81 7.68 1.25
C GLY A 55 -14.31 7.64 1.15
N ASN A 56 -14.87 6.46 0.95
CA ASN A 56 -16.31 6.34 0.88
C ASN A 56 -16.93 6.14 2.23
N THR A 57 -16.13 5.79 3.23
CA THR A 57 -16.69 5.50 4.53
C THR A 57 -15.97 6.23 5.59
N LYS A 58 -15.40 7.34 5.29
CA LYS A 58 -14.62 8.04 6.28
C LYS A 58 -15.43 8.37 7.51
N ILE A 59 -16.67 8.58 7.37
CA ILE A 59 -17.47 8.88 8.51
C ILE A 59 -17.50 7.74 9.45
N GLN A 60 -17.51 6.55 8.94
CA GLN A 60 -17.53 5.44 9.80
C GLN A 60 -16.25 5.21 10.47
N SER A 61 -15.17 5.49 9.82
CA SER A 61 -13.90 5.27 10.45
C SER A 61 -13.81 6.11 11.69
N ASN A 62 -14.44 7.22 11.71
CA ASN A 62 -14.39 8.02 12.90
C ASN A 62 -15.12 7.35 14.00
N SER A 63 -16.25 6.81 13.68
CA SER A 63 -17.02 6.28 14.74
C SER A 63 -16.36 5.09 15.34
N GLU A 64 -15.70 4.29 14.56
CA GLU A 64 -15.17 3.14 15.17
C GLU A 64 -14.05 3.42 16.06
N VAL A 65 -13.47 4.52 15.93
CA VAL A 65 -12.42 4.85 16.82
C VAL A 65 -12.90 4.88 18.22
N ALA A 66 -14.09 5.23 18.39
CA ALA A 66 -14.58 5.39 19.74
C ALA A 66 -14.49 4.16 20.56
#